data_cc2857696ab0497c91b5eab2be3f14bb
#
_entry.id   cc2857696ab0497c91b5eab2be3f14bb
#
_cell.length_a   1.000
_cell.length_b   1.000
_cell.length_c   1.000
_cell.angle_alpha   90.00
_cell.angle_beta   90.00
_cell.angle_gamma   90.00
#
_symmetry.space_group_name_H-M   'P 1'
#
loop_
_entity.id
_entity.type
_entity.pdbx_description
1 polymer ?
#
loop_
_entity_poly.entity_id
_entity_poly.type
_entity_poly.pdbx_seq_one_letter_code
_entity_poly.pdbx_strand_id
1 'polypeptide(L)'
;MESGPVLANPQATRDFLRMRLRDLPHEVFCCVFLDNRHRVLAFEELFRGTIDGATVHTREVVKRALAHNAAAVIVSHNHPSGVAEPSQADEIITRRLKSALELVEIRLLDHLVVGDSQCESLAERGLL
;
A
#
# COMPACT_ATOMS: atom_id res chain seq x y z
N MET A 1 -1.29 24.68 -3.02
CA MET A 1 -0.40 23.62 -2.55
C MET A 1 -0.24 22.53 -3.60
N GLU A 2 0.99 22.19 -3.87
CA GLU A 2 1.28 21.13 -4.83
C GLU A 2 0.97 19.77 -4.27
N SER A 3 0.21 18.98 -5.00
CA SER A 3 0.05 17.56 -4.72
C SER A 3 1.02 16.77 -5.59
N GLY A 4 1.25 15.52 -5.25
CA GLY A 4 2.09 14.63 -6.02
C GLY A 4 1.43 14.17 -7.32
N PRO A 5 2.00 13.17 -7.97
CA PRO A 5 1.48 12.66 -9.24
C PRO A 5 0.10 12.03 -9.07
N VAL A 6 -0.61 11.92 -10.19
CA VAL A 6 -1.89 11.21 -10.24
C VAL A 6 -1.60 9.74 -10.59
N LEU A 7 -2.07 8.83 -9.76
CA LEU A 7 -1.95 7.39 -10.02
C LEU A 7 -3.21 6.91 -10.74
N ALA A 8 -3.31 7.28 -12.02
CA ALA A 8 -4.54 7.13 -12.80
C ALA A 8 -4.78 5.70 -13.30
N ASN A 9 -3.77 4.84 -13.29
CA ASN A 9 -3.88 3.47 -13.79
C ASN A 9 -2.91 2.55 -13.06
N PRO A 10 -3.09 1.22 -13.16
CA PRO A 10 -2.24 0.27 -12.44
C PRO A 10 -0.75 0.40 -12.77
N GLN A 11 -0.41 0.71 -14.01
CA GLN A 11 1.01 0.82 -14.38
C GLN A 11 1.67 2.03 -13.72
N ALA A 12 0.97 3.15 -13.64
CA ALA A 12 1.48 4.34 -12.95
C ALA A 12 1.74 4.03 -11.47
N THR A 13 0.86 3.27 -10.84
CA THR A 13 1.02 2.85 -9.45
C THR A 13 2.24 1.94 -9.29
N ARG A 14 2.39 0.96 -10.18
CA ARG A 14 3.54 0.05 -10.15
C ARG A 14 4.85 0.80 -10.28
N ASP A 15 4.92 1.72 -11.23
CA ASP A 15 6.14 2.50 -11.48
C ASP A 15 6.50 3.36 -10.26
N PHE A 16 5.50 4.00 -9.67
CA PHE A 16 5.67 4.82 -8.48
C PHE A 16 6.26 4.01 -7.32
N LEU A 17 5.71 2.82 -7.07
CA LEU A 17 6.12 1.98 -5.94
C LEU A 17 7.46 1.28 -6.18
N ARG A 18 7.70 0.80 -7.40
CA ARG A 18 8.95 0.12 -7.71
C ARG A 18 10.15 1.04 -7.56
N MET A 19 10.02 2.30 -7.95
CA MET A 19 11.09 3.27 -7.77
C MET A 19 11.49 3.40 -6.29
N ARG A 20 10.53 3.26 -5.39
CA ARG A 20 10.75 3.49 -3.96
C ARG A 20 11.13 2.25 -3.18
N LEU A 21 10.68 1.07 -3.61
CA LEU A 21 10.78 -0.14 -2.81
C LEU A 21 11.66 -1.24 -3.38
N ARG A 22 11.99 -1.20 -4.67
CA ARG A 22 12.63 -2.33 -5.35
C ARG A 22 13.98 -2.76 -4.76
N ASP A 23 14.82 -1.80 -4.43
CA ASP A 23 16.20 -2.10 -4.04
C ASP A 23 16.44 -2.06 -2.53
N LEU A 24 15.38 -2.01 -1.74
CA LEU A 24 15.53 -1.96 -0.29
C LEU A 24 15.98 -3.33 0.25
N PRO A 25 17.00 -3.35 1.14
CA PRO A 25 17.52 -4.60 1.67
C PRO A 25 16.67 -5.22 2.77
N HIS A 26 15.68 -4.50 3.25
CA HIS A 26 14.80 -4.95 4.33
C HIS A 26 13.34 -4.75 3.91
N GLU A 27 12.44 -5.49 4.54
CA GLU A 27 11.02 -5.37 4.31
C GLU A 27 10.48 -4.08 4.92
N VAL A 28 9.68 -3.33 4.15
CA VAL A 28 8.96 -2.15 4.65
C VAL A 28 7.51 -2.24 4.21
N PHE A 29 6.63 -1.69 5.03
CA PHE A 29 5.21 -1.56 4.70
C PHE A 29 4.90 -0.08 4.56
N CYS A 30 4.41 0.30 3.39
CA CYS A 30 4.20 1.69 3.01
C CYS A 30 2.75 1.96 2.66
N CYS A 31 2.35 3.20 2.84
CA CYS A 31 1.03 3.67 2.42
C CYS A 31 1.17 4.87 1.50
N VAL A 32 0.38 4.87 0.43
CA VAL A 32 0.21 6.00 -0.46
C VAL A 32 -1.17 6.57 -0.19
N PHE A 33 -1.24 7.80 0.29
CA PHE A 33 -2.50 8.47 0.62
C PHE A 33 -2.93 9.34 -0.54
N LEU A 34 -4.17 9.19 -0.98
CA LEU A 34 -4.66 9.77 -2.22
C LEU A 34 -5.92 10.62 -1.98
N ASP A 35 -6.08 11.64 -2.81
CA ASP A 35 -7.34 12.39 -2.84
C ASP A 35 -8.37 11.68 -3.74
N ASN A 36 -9.54 12.29 -3.92
CA ASN A 36 -10.63 11.71 -4.73
C ASN A 36 -10.27 11.53 -6.20
N ARG A 37 -9.23 12.20 -6.68
CA ARG A 37 -8.77 12.10 -8.06
C ARG A 37 -7.53 11.22 -8.19
N HIS A 38 -7.23 10.46 -7.14
CA HIS A 38 -6.06 9.58 -7.06
C HIS A 38 -4.73 10.33 -7.19
N ARG A 39 -4.72 11.57 -6.74
CA ARG A 39 -3.49 12.35 -6.65
C ARG A 39 -2.81 12.03 -5.33
N VAL A 40 -1.50 11.82 -5.39
CA VAL A 40 -0.73 11.47 -4.19
C VAL A 40 -0.64 12.67 -3.25
N LEU A 41 -1.18 12.49 -2.04
CA LEU A 41 -1.08 13.48 -0.97
C LEU A 41 0.17 13.25 -0.13
N ALA A 42 0.50 11.99 0.11
CA ALA A 42 1.65 11.60 0.91
C ALA A 42 2.03 10.16 0.62
N PHE A 43 3.31 9.85 0.83
CA PHE A 43 3.84 8.50 0.82
C PHE A 43 4.59 8.29 2.12
N GLU A 44 4.21 7.28 2.90
CA GLU A 44 4.82 7.04 4.22
C GLU A 44 5.21 5.58 4.41
N GLU A 45 6.42 5.38 4.93
CA GLU A 45 6.85 4.08 5.43
C GLU A 45 6.36 3.98 6.88
N LEU A 46 5.45 3.05 7.16
CA LEU A 46 4.85 2.93 8.48
C LEU A 46 5.46 1.83 9.34
N PHE A 47 5.87 0.73 8.72
CA PHE A 47 6.41 -0.40 9.46
C PHE A 47 7.61 -0.97 8.74
N ARG A 48 8.55 -1.52 9.52
CA ARG A 48 9.79 -2.10 9.01
C ARG A 48 9.99 -3.46 9.65
N GLY A 49 10.60 -4.39 8.89
CA GLY A 49 10.86 -5.75 9.34
C GLY A 49 9.89 -6.72 8.71
N THR A 50 9.89 -7.96 9.15
CA THR A 50 9.02 -9.00 8.62
C THR A 50 7.55 -8.59 8.78
N ILE A 51 6.85 -8.54 7.66
CA ILE A 51 5.45 -8.13 7.65
C ILE A 51 4.57 -9.33 7.93
N ASP A 52 3.89 -9.29 9.06
CA ASP A 52 2.91 -10.29 9.44
C ASP A 52 1.70 -9.60 10.10
N GLY A 53 0.72 -10.37 10.52
CA GLY A 53 -0.51 -9.83 11.08
C GLY A 53 -0.33 -9.07 12.39
N ALA A 54 0.82 -9.24 13.07
CA ALA A 54 1.09 -8.58 14.34
C ALA A 54 1.82 -7.26 14.16
N THR A 55 2.57 -7.09 13.06
CA THR A 55 3.41 -5.91 12.85
C THR A 55 2.69 -4.75 12.18
N VAL A 56 1.66 -5.03 11.38
CA VAL A 56 0.91 -3.97 10.71
C VAL A 56 -0.29 -3.59 11.57
N HIS A 57 -0.17 -2.47 12.26
CA HIS A 57 -1.24 -1.99 13.13
C HIS A 57 -2.25 -1.20 12.32
N THR A 58 -3.41 -1.78 12.13
CA THR A 58 -4.51 -1.20 11.35
C THR A 58 -4.84 0.22 11.82
N ARG A 59 -4.86 0.44 13.14
CA ARG A 59 -5.18 1.75 13.70
C ARG A 59 -4.20 2.84 13.23
N GLU A 60 -2.93 2.50 13.03
CA GLU A 60 -1.93 3.48 12.58
C GLU A 60 -2.18 3.88 11.13
N VAL A 61 -2.57 2.92 10.29
CA VAL A 61 -2.91 3.23 8.89
C VAL A 61 -4.12 4.16 8.85
N VAL A 62 -5.17 3.86 9.62
CA VAL A 62 -6.36 4.70 9.68
C VAL A 62 -6.03 6.10 10.19
N LYS A 63 -5.24 6.17 11.26
CA LYS A 63 -4.84 7.43 11.87
C LYS A 63 -4.09 8.31 10.87
N ARG A 64 -3.13 7.73 10.14
CA ARG A 64 -2.37 8.49 9.15
C ARG A 64 -3.24 8.90 7.96
N ALA A 65 -4.13 8.03 7.52
CA ALA A 65 -5.05 8.35 6.43
C ALA A 65 -5.94 9.55 6.79
N LEU A 66 -6.45 9.58 8.01
CA LEU A 66 -7.25 10.70 8.49
C LEU A 66 -6.42 11.98 8.62
N ALA A 67 -5.17 11.86 9.09
CA ALA A 67 -4.29 13.02 9.22
C ALA A 67 -4.01 13.69 7.88
N HIS A 68 -3.91 12.90 6.81
CA HIS A 68 -3.70 13.41 5.46
C HIS A 68 -5.01 13.78 4.75
N ASN A 69 -6.13 13.56 5.40
CA ASN A 69 -7.45 13.77 4.79
C ASN A 69 -7.61 12.97 3.50
N ALA A 70 -7.14 11.74 3.51
CA ALA A 70 -7.14 10.89 2.33
C ALA A 70 -8.55 10.41 2.00
N ALA A 71 -8.86 10.30 0.72
CA ALA A 71 -10.10 9.68 0.23
C ALA A 71 -9.86 8.22 -0.12
N ALA A 72 -8.62 7.86 -0.40
CA ALA A 72 -8.24 6.51 -0.77
C ALA A 72 -6.80 6.23 -0.34
N VAL A 73 -6.48 4.94 -0.21
CA VAL A 73 -5.16 4.48 0.20
C VAL A 73 -4.75 3.32 -0.69
N ILE A 74 -3.49 3.29 -1.07
CA ILE A 74 -2.84 2.12 -1.64
C ILE A 74 -1.77 1.72 -0.65
N VAL A 75 -1.73 0.44 -0.28
CA VAL A 75 -0.67 -0.08 0.59
C VAL A 75 0.27 -0.93 -0.24
N SER A 76 1.51 -1.03 0.22
CA SER A 76 2.53 -1.77 -0.50
C SER A 76 3.61 -2.24 0.45
N HIS A 77 4.24 -3.35 0.12
CA HIS A 77 5.48 -3.75 0.77
C HIS A 77 6.35 -4.48 -0.24
N ASN A 78 7.63 -4.56 0.07
CA ASN A 78 8.60 -5.25 -0.77
C ASN A 78 8.93 -6.60 -0.15
N HIS A 79 9.28 -7.56 -1.03
CA HIS A 79 9.84 -8.84 -0.61
C HIS A 79 11.32 -8.84 -0.99
N PRO A 80 12.25 -8.69 -0.02
CA PRO A 80 13.68 -8.69 -0.31
C PRO A 80 14.19 -9.96 -0.99
N SER A 81 13.44 -11.07 -0.86
CA SER A 81 13.75 -12.30 -1.58
C SER A 81 13.67 -12.14 -3.10
N GLY A 82 12.98 -11.10 -3.57
CA GLY A 82 12.78 -10.83 -4.99
C GLY A 82 11.51 -11.42 -5.57
N VAL A 83 10.82 -12.28 -4.83
CA VAL A 83 9.60 -12.95 -5.29
C VAL A 83 8.39 -12.13 -4.86
N ALA A 84 7.60 -11.67 -5.82
CA ALA A 84 6.45 -10.79 -5.57
C ALA A 84 5.16 -11.53 -5.22
N GLU A 85 5.21 -12.82 -4.94
CA GLU A 85 4.01 -13.60 -4.62
C GLU A 85 3.43 -13.16 -3.28
N PRO A 86 2.15 -12.74 -3.23
CA PRO A 86 1.51 -12.37 -1.97
C PRO A 86 1.41 -13.56 -1.02
N SER A 87 1.68 -13.33 0.25
CA SER A 87 1.54 -14.34 1.28
C SER A 87 0.12 -14.37 1.83
N GLN A 88 -0.21 -15.42 2.60
CA GLN A 88 -1.49 -15.49 3.30
C GLN A 88 -1.63 -14.34 4.30
N ALA A 89 -0.53 -13.97 4.96
CA ALA A 89 -0.51 -12.82 5.87
C ALA A 89 -0.87 -11.54 5.13
N ASP A 90 -0.40 -11.38 3.90
CA ASP A 90 -0.71 -10.22 3.07
C ASP A 90 -2.21 -10.10 2.83
N GLU A 91 -2.87 -11.24 2.54
CA GLU A 91 -4.31 -11.25 2.29
C GLU A 91 -5.10 -10.90 3.54
N ILE A 92 -4.68 -11.43 4.70
CA ILE A 92 -5.34 -11.15 5.98
C ILE A 92 -5.23 -9.67 6.34
N ILE A 93 -4.04 -9.11 6.22
CA ILE A 93 -3.78 -7.69 6.49
C ILE A 93 -4.65 -6.82 5.57
N THR A 94 -4.71 -7.19 4.29
CA THR A 94 -5.48 -6.44 3.29
C THR A 94 -6.96 -6.39 3.67
N ARG A 95 -7.54 -7.53 4.05
CA ARG A 95 -8.96 -7.58 4.44
C ARG A 95 -9.23 -6.74 5.68
N ARG A 96 -8.32 -6.79 6.66
CA ARG A 96 -8.46 -6.01 7.90
C ARG A 96 -8.39 -4.51 7.62
N LEU A 97 -7.44 -4.09 6.79
CA LEU A 97 -7.28 -2.70 6.41
C LEU A 97 -8.48 -2.19 5.63
N LYS A 98 -8.97 -2.99 4.68
CA LYS A 98 -10.13 -2.63 3.88
C LYS A 98 -11.34 -2.37 4.77
N SER A 99 -11.62 -3.28 5.69
CA SER A 99 -12.76 -3.15 6.59
C SER A 99 -12.64 -1.93 7.50
N ALA A 100 -11.46 -1.70 8.06
CA ALA A 100 -11.24 -0.57 8.96
C ALA A 100 -11.37 0.77 8.24
N LEU A 101 -10.78 0.88 7.05
CA LEU A 101 -10.82 2.12 6.27
C LEU A 101 -12.24 2.43 5.79
N GLU A 102 -13.00 1.41 5.41
CA GLU A 102 -14.39 1.60 4.99
C GLU A 102 -15.24 2.22 6.10
N LEU A 103 -14.97 1.91 7.36
CA LEU A 103 -15.71 2.48 8.49
C LEU A 103 -15.55 4.00 8.59
N VAL A 104 -14.47 4.54 8.06
CA VAL A 104 -14.22 5.98 8.05
C VAL A 104 -14.30 6.55 6.63
N GLU A 105 -14.96 5.83 5.74
CA GLU A 105 -15.25 6.26 4.36
C GLU A 105 -14.00 6.51 3.53
N ILE A 106 -12.96 5.70 3.75
CA ILE A 106 -11.74 5.73 2.96
C ILE A 106 -11.64 4.39 2.22
N ARG A 107 -11.34 4.45 0.93
CA ARG A 107 -11.26 3.25 0.09
C ARG A 107 -9.84 2.71 0.07
N LEU A 108 -9.69 1.42 0.33
CA LEU A 108 -8.44 0.73 0.04
C LEU A 108 -8.48 0.29 -1.42
N LEU A 109 -7.67 0.91 -2.26
CA LEU A 109 -7.69 0.65 -3.70
C LEU A 109 -6.91 -0.59 -4.08
N ASP A 110 -5.79 -0.83 -3.43
CA ASP A 110 -4.95 -1.96 -3.77
C ASP A 110 -3.91 -2.23 -2.68
N HIS A 111 -3.33 -3.42 -2.76
CA HIS A 111 -2.14 -3.81 -2.02
C HIS A 111 -1.17 -4.41 -3.03
N LEU A 112 -0.02 -3.78 -3.20
CA LEU A 112 0.97 -4.22 -4.17
C LEU A 112 2.20 -4.78 -3.46
N VAL A 113 2.63 -5.95 -3.91
CA VAL A 113 3.83 -6.61 -3.40
C VAL A 113 4.94 -6.43 -4.42
N VAL A 114 6.03 -5.78 -4.01
CA VAL A 114 7.13 -5.43 -4.90
C VAL A 114 8.27 -6.45 -4.76
N GLY A 115 8.59 -7.14 -5.85
CA GLY A 115 9.76 -8.00 -5.96
C GLY A 115 10.83 -7.35 -6.81
N ASP A 116 11.78 -8.16 -7.31
CA ASP A 116 12.89 -7.64 -8.12
C ASP A 116 12.43 -7.12 -9.48
N SER A 117 11.66 -7.93 -10.20
CA SER A 117 11.23 -7.63 -11.56
C SER A 117 9.72 -7.52 -11.71
N GLN A 118 8.97 -7.86 -10.66
CA GLN A 118 7.52 -7.90 -10.70
C GLN A 118 6.93 -7.12 -9.54
N CYS A 119 5.70 -6.65 -9.77
CA CYS A 119 4.91 -5.98 -8.75
C CYS A 119 3.49 -6.53 -8.87
N GLU A 120 3.09 -7.33 -7.89
CA GLU A 120 1.81 -8.03 -7.92
C GLU A 120 0.73 -7.25 -7.19
N SER A 121 -0.44 -7.17 -7.82
CA SER A 121 -1.60 -6.45 -7.28
C SER A 121 -2.61 -7.45 -6.73
N LEU A 122 -2.97 -7.28 -5.47
CA LEU A 122 -4.01 -8.12 -4.87
C LEU A 122 -5.38 -7.82 -5.49
N ALA A 123 -5.64 -6.58 -5.88
CA ALA A 123 -6.88 -6.23 -6.55
C ALA A 123 -7.01 -6.97 -7.89
N GLU A 124 -5.95 -7.02 -8.67
CA GLU A 124 -5.95 -7.74 -9.95
C GLU A 124 -6.11 -9.24 -9.77
N ARG A 125 -5.71 -9.77 -8.63
CA ARG A 125 -5.89 -11.19 -8.30
C ARG A 125 -7.27 -11.50 -7.71
N GLY A 126 -8.11 -10.49 -7.55
CA GLY A 126 -9.44 -10.66 -6.98
C GLY A 126 -9.45 -10.88 -5.47
N LEU A 127 -8.38 -10.45 -4.78
CA LEU A 127 -8.23 -10.66 -3.34
C LEU A 127 -8.61 -9.44 -2.52
N LEU A 128 -9.20 -8.44 -3.14
CA LEU A 128 -9.49 -7.17 -2.46
C LEU A 128 -10.96 -6.78 -2.57
#